data_208aedacbb7f63241c69738848c99fdd
#
_entry.id   208aedacbb7f63241c69738848c99fdd
#
_cell.length_a   1.000
_cell.length_b   1.000
_cell.length_c   1.000
_cell.angle_alpha   90.00
_cell.angle_beta   90.00
_cell.angle_gamma   90.00
#
_symmetry.space_group_name_H-M   'P 1'
#
loop_
_entity.id
_entity.type
_entity.pdbx_description
1 polymer ?
#
loop_
_entity_poly.entity_id
_entity_poly.type
_entity_poly.pdbx_seq_one_letter_code
_entity_poly.pdbx_strand_id
1 'polypeptide(L)'
;MKASTAADVTVSRLSRGIAGDNWRRLAGPTALMMGAAAVWWLALPPRGWWVLFPVGVTMFMLALAGQPLRNRLWLGGLGGAAHYALALRWLTDFNTAGYAAVVAVQALLLMLVAAVSPNEAAFRSRWSGWWLLTPAALVLLEAVQHRFPFGGFPLSAFGYSQTDGPFMAAAPLGGTLLVTALAAVPGAVVTAVIFGPRRARAASVVAVVVVLAVPAFAPTIVDDTAEGSLDVVLVQGGGPRGLRAVNTDPFDTTRRHLQAAEDITGDPDLVLLPENVVNIDGSIDGTRVDAAFAELARQLDTNIVVGITESEDQHFRNASIVWGPDGTRLGRYEKHHRVPFGEYIPMRNLIERLSEDARFIPRDAIAGEGPAVLDPSGTPRLGIVISYEVFFADRVADAVRNGGQLLLAPTNAASFVTEEVPAIEVAASRMRAREFGRTVLQAAPTGYSAVIQPDGTVSQLSGLGTNELLTATVPLHTGLTPYARMGDTPLLVLAMLALAWPAVTGLVSWRRRRQVTEVSR
;
A
#
# COMPACT_ATOMS: atom_id res chain seq x y z
N MET A 1 -12.47 -30.81 -61.84
CA MET A 1 -12.62 -29.51 -61.11
C MET A 1 -13.99 -29.48 -60.45
N LYS A 2 -14.11 -29.51 -59.15
CA LYS A 2 -15.23 -29.38 -58.22
C LYS A 2 -15.31 -30.53 -57.21
N ALA A 3 -14.42 -30.52 -56.25
CA ALA A 3 -14.56 -31.36 -55.04
C ALA A 3 -13.97 -30.64 -53.79
N SER A 4 -13.98 -29.27 -53.79
CA SER A 4 -13.34 -28.46 -52.72
C SER A 4 -14.28 -27.61 -51.87
N THR A 5 -15.60 -27.61 -52.08
CA THR A 5 -16.50 -26.64 -51.44
C THR A 5 -17.32 -27.19 -50.27
N ALA A 6 -17.45 -28.49 -50.10
CA ALA A 6 -18.25 -29.05 -49.00
C ALA A 6 -17.47 -29.22 -47.67
N ALA A 7 -16.17 -29.55 -47.76
CA ALA A 7 -15.32 -29.70 -46.59
C ALA A 7 -15.01 -28.37 -45.90
N ASP A 8 -14.76 -27.30 -46.67
CA ASP A 8 -14.48 -25.95 -46.12
C ASP A 8 -15.70 -25.32 -45.43
N VAL A 9 -16.91 -25.56 -45.91
CA VAL A 9 -18.14 -25.09 -45.29
C VAL A 9 -18.45 -25.80 -43.98
N THR A 10 -18.10 -27.11 -43.90
CA THR A 10 -18.28 -27.93 -42.68
C THR A 10 -17.28 -27.55 -41.60
N VAL A 11 -16.00 -27.32 -41.94
CA VAL A 11 -14.96 -26.87 -41.01
C VAL A 11 -15.24 -25.47 -40.51
N SER A 12 -15.75 -24.55 -41.38
CA SER A 12 -16.11 -23.19 -40.96
C SER A 12 -17.38 -23.14 -40.09
N ARG A 13 -18.32 -24.08 -40.26
CA ARG A 13 -19.50 -24.21 -39.38
C ARG A 13 -19.15 -24.85 -38.05
N LEU A 14 -18.28 -25.85 -38.00
CA LEU A 14 -17.78 -26.48 -36.78
C LEU A 14 -16.92 -25.50 -35.98
N SER A 15 -16.03 -24.74 -36.61
CA SER A 15 -15.23 -23.71 -35.93
C SER A 15 -16.07 -22.57 -35.37
N ARG A 16 -17.12 -22.13 -36.07
CA ARG A 16 -18.08 -21.11 -35.59
C ARG A 16 -18.98 -21.65 -34.47
N GLY A 17 -19.40 -22.90 -34.51
CA GLY A 17 -20.17 -23.56 -33.45
C GLY A 17 -19.37 -23.70 -32.18
N ILE A 18 -18.11 -24.17 -32.25
CA ILE A 18 -17.20 -24.35 -31.13
C ILE A 18 -16.81 -22.98 -30.53
N ALA A 19 -16.59 -21.96 -31.35
CA ALA A 19 -16.33 -20.61 -30.88
C ALA A 19 -17.57 -19.98 -30.23
N GLY A 20 -18.76 -20.19 -30.81
CA GLY A 20 -20.01 -19.65 -30.28
C GLY A 20 -20.43 -20.24 -28.93
N ASP A 21 -20.19 -21.53 -28.69
CA ASP A 21 -20.49 -22.18 -27.41
C ASP A 21 -19.49 -21.81 -26.31
N ASN A 22 -18.23 -21.59 -26.67
CA ASN A 22 -17.19 -21.24 -25.70
C ASN A 22 -17.38 -19.84 -25.09
N TRP A 23 -17.74 -18.83 -25.88
CA TRP A 23 -17.95 -17.49 -25.33
C TRP A 23 -19.21 -17.39 -24.45
N ARG A 24 -20.29 -18.13 -24.79
CA ARG A 24 -21.49 -18.22 -23.95
C ARG A 24 -21.19 -18.87 -22.59
N ARG A 25 -20.33 -19.89 -22.56
CA ARG A 25 -19.87 -20.54 -21.31
C ARG A 25 -18.99 -19.64 -20.44
N LEU A 26 -18.28 -18.68 -21.03
CA LEU A 26 -17.41 -17.75 -20.31
C LEU A 26 -18.12 -16.45 -19.93
N ALA A 27 -19.29 -16.13 -20.49
CA ALA A 27 -19.98 -14.85 -20.23
C ALA A 27 -20.30 -14.64 -18.74
N GLY A 28 -20.85 -15.65 -18.05
CA GLY A 28 -21.10 -15.59 -16.61
C GLY A 28 -19.85 -15.43 -15.77
N PRO A 29 -18.82 -16.32 -15.91
CA PRO A 29 -17.53 -16.15 -15.24
C PRO A 29 -16.86 -14.80 -15.50
N THR A 30 -16.93 -14.28 -16.76
CA THR A 30 -16.39 -12.96 -17.10
C THR A 30 -17.14 -11.84 -16.36
N ALA A 31 -18.47 -11.89 -16.35
CA ALA A 31 -19.29 -10.89 -15.64
C ALA A 31 -19.00 -10.88 -14.13
N LEU A 32 -18.85 -12.06 -13.51
CA LEU A 32 -18.45 -12.18 -12.11
C LEU A 32 -17.04 -11.61 -11.86
N MET A 33 -16.09 -11.88 -12.76
CA MET A 33 -14.73 -11.38 -12.65
C MET A 33 -14.67 -9.85 -12.79
N MET A 34 -15.39 -9.27 -13.73
CA MET A 34 -15.51 -7.83 -13.88
C MET A 34 -16.21 -7.18 -12.68
N GLY A 35 -17.23 -7.86 -12.14
CA GLY A 35 -17.87 -7.45 -10.89
C GLY A 35 -16.91 -7.48 -9.71
N ALA A 36 -16.07 -8.53 -9.57
CA ALA A 36 -15.03 -8.60 -8.55
C ALA A 36 -14.05 -7.43 -8.66
N ALA A 37 -13.58 -7.12 -9.86
CA ALA A 37 -12.70 -5.97 -10.12
C ALA A 37 -13.32 -4.64 -9.69
N ALA A 38 -14.59 -4.43 -10.01
CA ALA A 38 -15.31 -3.20 -9.68
C ALA A 38 -15.54 -3.06 -8.16
N VAL A 39 -15.98 -4.12 -7.47
CA VAL A 39 -16.22 -4.05 -6.01
C VAL A 39 -14.92 -3.93 -5.22
N TRP A 40 -13.82 -4.51 -5.68
CA TRP A 40 -12.50 -4.29 -5.08
C TRP A 40 -12.03 -2.84 -5.22
N TRP A 41 -12.26 -2.22 -6.39
CA TRP A 41 -11.98 -0.80 -6.57
C TRP A 41 -12.82 0.09 -5.65
N LEU A 42 -14.12 -0.23 -5.46
CA LEU A 42 -15.00 0.49 -4.54
C LEU A 42 -14.60 0.28 -3.06
N ALA A 43 -13.91 -0.81 -2.74
CA ALA A 43 -13.41 -1.05 -1.40
C ALA A 43 -12.16 -0.21 -1.07
N LEU A 44 -11.39 0.22 -2.07
CA LEU A 44 -10.18 1.04 -1.87
C LEU A 44 -10.52 2.50 -1.53
N PRO A 45 -9.63 3.23 -0.82
CA PRO A 45 -9.73 4.67 -0.65
C PRO A 45 -9.81 5.41 -2.00
N PRO A 46 -10.49 6.55 -2.08
CA PRO A 46 -11.19 7.28 -1.00
C PRO A 46 -12.58 6.71 -0.65
N ARG A 47 -13.09 5.73 -1.38
CA ARG A 47 -14.45 5.19 -1.21
C ARG A 47 -14.61 4.39 0.08
N GLY A 48 -13.64 3.50 0.38
CA GLY A 48 -13.53 2.82 1.67
C GLY A 48 -14.66 1.83 2.01
N TRP A 49 -15.39 1.29 1.01
CA TRP A 49 -16.48 0.34 1.24
C TRP A 49 -15.94 -1.05 1.57
N TRP A 50 -15.29 -1.16 2.74
CA TRP A 50 -14.53 -2.31 3.18
C TRP A 50 -15.25 -3.66 3.07
N VAL A 51 -16.57 -3.69 3.27
CA VAL A 51 -17.40 -4.90 3.15
C VAL A 51 -17.38 -5.49 1.73
N LEU A 52 -17.03 -4.71 0.73
CA LEU A 52 -16.98 -5.16 -0.65
C LEU A 52 -15.73 -5.98 -0.97
N PHE A 53 -14.66 -5.88 -0.17
CA PHE A 53 -13.47 -6.69 -0.42
C PHE A 53 -13.75 -8.20 -0.32
N PRO A 54 -14.32 -8.75 0.78
CA PRO A 54 -14.70 -10.17 0.83
C PRO A 54 -15.75 -10.57 -0.23
N VAL A 55 -16.65 -9.66 -0.61
CA VAL A 55 -17.61 -9.92 -1.71
C VAL A 55 -16.85 -10.12 -3.02
N GLY A 56 -15.88 -9.27 -3.33
CA GLY A 56 -15.02 -9.43 -4.51
C GLY A 56 -14.23 -10.74 -4.50
N VAL A 57 -13.72 -11.17 -3.34
CA VAL A 57 -13.06 -12.48 -3.20
C VAL A 57 -14.03 -13.63 -3.52
N THR A 58 -15.27 -13.56 -3.03
CA THR A 58 -16.31 -14.53 -3.39
C THR A 58 -16.55 -14.56 -4.89
N MET A 59 -16.78 -13.40 -5.52
CA MET A 59 -17.05 -13.30 -6.96
C MET A 59 -15.87 -13.82 -7.79
N PHE A 60 -14.63 -13.48 -7.39
CA PHE A 60 -13.41 -13.96 -8.01
C PHE A 60 -13.32 -15.49 -7.97
N MET A 61 -13.51 -16.10 -6.81
CA MET A 61 -13.47 -17.56 -6.63
C MET A 61 -14.60 -18.25 -7.40
N LEU A 62 -15.81 -17.69 -7.41
CA LEU A 62 -16.94 -18.21 -8.19
C LEU A 62 -16.67 -18.14 -9.70
N ALA A 63 -16.07 -17.07 -10.19
CA ALA A 63 -15.69 -16.93 -11.58
C ALA A 63 -14.68 -18.01 -12.04
N LEU A 64 -13.80 -18.43 -11.13
CA LEU A 64 -12.77 -19.44 -11.40
C LEU A 64 -13.25 -20.88 -11.19
N ALA A 65 -14.38 -21.08 -10.49
CA ALA A 65 -14.90 -22.40 -10.16
C ALA A 65 -15.20 -23.21 -11.42
N GLY A 66 -14.66 -24.45 -11.48
CA GLY A 66 -14.87 -25.36 -12.62
C GLY A 66 -14.12 -24.96 -13.91
N GLN A 67 -13.40 -23.86 -13.94
CA GLN A 67 -12.67 -23.41 -15.11
C GLN A 67 -11.34 -24.16 -15.28
N PRO A 68 -10.97 -24.56 -16.51
CA PRO A 68 -9.64 -25.10 -16.81
C PRO A 68 -8.58 -24.00 -16.63
N LEU A 69 -7.32 -24.39 -16.40
CA LEU A 69 -6.22 -23.47 -16.12
C LEU A 69 -6.10 -22.32 -17.13
N ARG A 70 -6.25 -22.61 -18.43
CA ARG A 70 -6.23 -21.59 -19.49
C ARG A 70 -7.27 -20.47 -19.26
N ASN A 71 -8.50 -20.85 -18.94
CA ASN A 71 -9.58 -19.88 -18.70
C ASN A 71 -9.35 -19.12 -17.39
N ARG A 72 -8.81 -19.79 -16.36
CA ARG A 72 -8.47 -19.16 -15.08
C ARG A 72 -7.39 -18.10 -15.24
N LEU A 73 -6.33 -18.38 -16.01
CA LEU A 73 -5.30 -17.41 -16.36
C LEU A 73 -5.90 -16.23 -17.11
N TRP A 74 -6.74 -16.47 -18.11
CA TRP A 74 -7.38 -15.41 -18.88
C TRP A 74 -8.31 -14.55 -18.01
N LEU A 75 -9.17 -15.17 -17.20
CA LEU A 75 -10.09 -14.46 -16.30
C LEU A 75 -9.30 -13.65 -15.25
N GLY A 76 -8.27 -14.25 -14.64
CA GLY A 76 -7.41 -13.56 -13.67
C GLY A 76 -6.68 -12.37 -14.27
N GLY A 77 -6.13 -12.53 -15.48
CA GLY A 77 -5.50 -11.43 -16.22
C GLY A 77 -6.48 -10.31 -16.57
N LEU A 78 -7.68 -10.65 -17.05
CA LEU A 78 -8.74 -9.70 -17.36
C LEU A 78 -9.22 -8.96 -16.10
N GLY A 79 -9.50 -9.70 -15.01
CA GLY A 79 -9.92 -9.12 -13.73
C GLY A 79 -8.87 -8.20 -13.13
N GLY A 80 -7.59 -8.64 -13.22
CA GLY A 80 -6.44 -7.83 -12.81
C GLY A 80 -6.33 -6.55 -13.63
N ALA A 81 -6.39 -6.65 -14.96
CA ALA A 81 -6.36 -5.47 -15.82
C ALA A 81 -7.50 -4.50 -15.51
N ALA A 82 -8.72 -5.00 -15.32
CA ALA A 82 -9.87 -4.16 -14.98
C ALA A 82 -9.73 -3.50 -13.60
N HIS A 83 -9.33 -4.26 -12.57
CA HIS A 83 -9.15 -3.73 -11.22
C HIS A 83 -8.06 -2.66 -11.17
N TYR A 84 -6.85 -2.98 -11.65
CA TYR A 84 -5.73 -2.05 -11.58
C TYR A 84 -5.86 -0.88 -12.54
N ALA A 85 -6.58 -1.04 -13.67
CA ALA A 85 -6.92 0.09 -14.52
C ALA A 85 -7.80 1.12 -13.79
N LEU A 86 -8.74 0.67 -12.96
CA LEU A 86 -9.57 1.56 -12.14
C LEU A 86 -8.79 2.13 -10.95
N ALA A 87 -8.04 1.29 -10.21
CA ALA A 87 -7.35 1.67 -8.99
C ALA A 87 -6.17 2.62 -9.24
N LEU A 88 -5.51 2.51 -10.39
CA LEU A 88 -4.31 3.28 -10.74
C LEU A 88 -4.58 4.32 -11.84
N ARG A 89 -5.85 4.65 -12.10
CA ARG A 89 -6.23 5.59 -13.16
C ARG A 89 -5.53 6.95 -13.03
N TRP A 90 -5.26 7.40 -11.84
CA TRP A 90 -4.56 8.66 -11.56
C TRP A 90 -3.16 8.74 -12.22
N LEU A 91 -2.51 7.58 -12.53
CA LEU A 91 -1.24 7.55 -13.25
C LEU A 91 -1.35 8.09 -14.69
N THR A 92 -2.55 8.12 -15.28
CA THR A 92 -2.76 8.67 -16.63
C THR A 92 -2.45 10.17 -16.70
N ASP A 93 -2.53 10.88 -15.57
CA ASP A 93 -2.20 12.31 -15.49
C ASP A 93 -0.69 12.56 -15.69
N PHE A 94 0.15 11.54 -15.47
CA PHE A 94 1.60 11.63 -15.59
C PHE A 94 2.10 10.99 -16.88
N ASN A 95 1.79 9.71 -17.10
CA ASN A 95 2.29 8.97 -18.25
C ASN A 95 1.39 7.77 -18.59
N THR A 96 0.74 7.80 -19.75
CA THR A 96 -0.17 6.72 -20.19
C THR A 96 0.57 5.40 -20.45
N ALA A 97 1.79 5.43 -20.97
CA ALA A 97 2.58 4.22 -21.22
C ALA A 97 3.02 3.57 -19.90
N GLY A 98 3.48 4.38 -18.94
CA GLY A 98 3.81 3.94 -17.58
C GLY A 98 2.60 3.34 -16.86
N TYR A 99 1.44 4.00 -16.96
CA TYR A 99 0.18 3.45 -16.46
C TYR A 99 -0.14 2.06 -17.05
N ALA A 100 -0.08 1.92 -18.38
CA ALA A 100 -0.36 0.64 -19.05
C ALA A 100 0.63 -0.46 -18.60
N ALA A 101 1.92 -0.13 -18.45
CA ALA A 101 2.95 -1.06 -17.99
C ALA A 101 2.70 -1.53 -16.54
N VAL A 102 2.39 -0.61 -15.63
CA VAL A 102 2.08 -0.95 -14.22
C VAL A 102 0.81 -1.80 -14.14
N VAL A 103 -0.25 -1.42 -14.84
CA VAL A 103 -1.49 -2.22 -14.91
C VAL A 103 -1.21 -3.64 -15.44
N ALA A 104 -0.38 -3.79 -16.48
CA ALA A 104 -0.03 -5.09 -17.03
C ALA A 104 0.74 -5.95 -16.01
N VAL A 105 1.73 -5.40 -15.32
CA VAL A 105 2.51 -6.12 -14.28
C VAL A 105 1.59 -6.56 -13.14
N GLN A 106 0.75 -5.67 -12.64
CA GLN A 106 -0.19 -5.98 -11.56
C GLN A 106 -1.24 -7.02 -12.00
N ALA A 107 -1.73 -6.94 -13.24
CA ALA A 107 -2.64 -7.93 -13.81
C ALA A 107 -2.00 -9.32 -13.92
N LEU A 108 -0.71 -9.40 -14.28
CA LEU A 108 0.05 -10.66 -14.29
C LEU A 108 0.14 -11.28 -12.89
N LEU A 109 0.33 -10.49 -11.84
CA LEU A 109 0.34 -10.99 -10.46
C LEU A 109 -1.03 -11.58 -10.09
N LEU A 110 -2.14 -10.90 -10.41
CA LEU A 110 -3.48 -11.43 -10.13
C LEU A 110 -3.82 -12.65 -11.01
N MET A 111 -3.28 -12.73 -12.22
CA MET A 111 -3.37 -13.91 -13.06
C MET A 111 -2.71 -15.14 -12.38
N LEU A 112 -1.57 -14.95 -11.70
CA LEU A 112 -0.92 -16.02 -10.92
C LEU A 112 -1.77 -16.44 -9.72
N VAL A 113 -2.42 -15.49 -9.02
CA VAL A 113 -3.40 -15.82 -7.96
C VAL A 113 -4.53 -16.67 -8.51
N ALA A 114 -5.08 -16.33 -9.68
CA ALA A 114 -6.10 -17.14 -10.33
C ALA A 114 -5.60 -18.55 -10.70
N ALA A 115 -4.34 -18.67 -11.09
CA ALA A 115 -3.73 -19.97 -11.42
C ALA A 115 -3.69 -20.94 -10.23
N VAL A 116 -3.36 -20.46 -9.04
CA VAL A 116 -3.23 -21.28 -7.82
C VAL A 116 -4.52 -21.40 -7.01
N SER A 117 -5.53 -20.57 -7.29
CA SER A 117 -6.85 -20.62 -6.64
C SER A 117 -7.51 -22.01 -6.82
N PRO A 118 -8.43 -22.45 -5.95
CA PRO A 118 -9.00 -23.79 -5.99
C PRO A 118 -9.69 -24.12 -7.33
N ASN A 119 -9.51 -25.34 -7.80
CA ASN A 119 -10.21 -25.89 -8.96
C ASN A 119 -11.22 -26.99 -8.55
N GLU A 120 -11.95 -27.56 -9.51
CA GLU A 120 -12.94 -28.59 -9.25
C GLU A 120 -12.37 -29.82 -8.51
N ALA A 121 -11.13 -30.22 -8.82
CA ALA A 121 -10.46 -31.32 -8.14
C ALA A 121 -10.18 -30.99 -6.66
N ALA A 122 -9.85 -29.73 -6.35
CA ALA A 122 -9.67 -29.27 -4.98
C ALA A 122 -10.98 -29.36 -4.18
N PHE A 123 -12.12 -28.99 -4.77
CA PHE A 123 -13.43 -29.07 -4.12
C PHE A 123 -13.82 -30.49 -3.70
N ARG A 124 -13.39 -31.49 -4.48
CA ARG A 124 -13.63 -32.92 -4.23
C ARG A 124 -12.55 -33.59 -3.39
N SER A 125 -11.49 -32.85 -3.05
CA SER A 125 -10.37 -33.39 -2.28
C SER A 125 -10.75 -33.74 -0.84
N ARG A 126 -9.98 -34.62 -0.21
CA ARG A 126 -10.10 -34.88 1.24
C ARG A 126 -9.56 -33.73 2.10
N TRP A 127 -8.76 -32.83 1.53
CA TRP A 127 -8.25 -31.67 2.21
C TRP A 127 -9.35 -30.60 2.33
N SER A 128 -9.76 -30.33 3.56
CA SER A 128 -10.85 -29.38 3.84
C SER A 128 -10.40 -27.92 3.81
N GLY A 129 -9.11 -27.63 3.75
CA GLY A 129 -8.52 -26.28 3.77
C GLY A 129 -8.24 -25.68 2.38
N TRP A 130 -8.71 -26.27 1.29
CA TRP A 130 -8.45 -25.79 -0.08
C TRP A 130 -8.91 -24.34 -0.33
N TRP A 131 -9.89 -23.86 0.40
CA TRP A 131 -10.40 -22.49 0.31
C TRP A 131 -9.39 -21.45 0.81
N LEU A 132 -8.38 -21.83 1.60
CA LEU A 132 -7.27 -20.97 2.04
C LEU A 132 -6.29 -20.61 0.93
N LEU A 133 -6.29 -21.34 -0.22
CA LEU A 133 -5.34 -21.09 -1.31
C LEU A 133 -5.47 -19.66 -1.87
N THR A 134 -6.69 -19.16 -2.05
CA THR A 134 -6.90 -17.80 -2.57
C THR A 134 -6.46 -16.72 -1.58
N PRO A 135 -6.86 -16.73 -0.30
CA PRO A 135 -6.32 -15.82 0.70
C PRO A 135 -4.78 -15.84 0.79
N ALA A 136 -4.17 -17.03 0.82
CA ALA A 136 -2.72 -17.15 0.87
C ALA A 136 -2.04 -16.57 -0.39
N ALA A 137 -2.63 -16.79 -1.56
CA ALA A 137 -2.10 -16.24 -2.81
C ALA A 137 -2.25 -14.71 -2.88
N LEU A 138 -3.34 -14.13 -2.35
CA LEU A 138 -3.51 -12.68 -2.24
C LEU A 138 -2.48 -12.05 -1.29
N VAL A 139 -2.17 -12.71 -0.16
CA VAL A 139 -1.08 -12.28 0.74
C VAL A 139 0.26 -12.25 0.02
N LEU A 140 0.59 -13.29 -0.75
CA LEU A 140 1.86 -13.33 -1.50
C LEU A 140 1.88 -12.30 -2.65
N LEU A 141 0.75 -12.08 -3.32
CA LEU A 141 0.63 -11.03 -4.33
C LEU A 141 0.97 -9.67 -3.70
N GLU A 142 0.33 -9.32 -2.59
CA GLU A 142 0.54 -8.06 -1.90
C GLU A 142 1.98 -7.93 -1.37
N ALA A 143 2.54 -9.01 -0.82
CA ALA A 143 3.95 -9.03 -0.41
C ALA A 143 4.92 -8.79 -1.58
N VAL A 144 4.59 -9.28 -2.79
CA VAL A 144 5.36 -8.97 -4.01
C VAL A 144 5.18 -7.51 -4.40
N GLN A 145 3.97 -6.96 -4.34
CA GLN A 145 3.70 -5.53 -4.64
C GLN A 145 4.52 -4.58 -3.76
N HIS A 146 4.78 -4.95 -2.50
CA HIS A 146 5.61 -4.16 -1.59
C HIS A 146 7.11 -4.24 -1.87
N ARG A 147 7.56 -5.10 -2.80
CA ARG A 147 8.99 -5.35 -3.05
C ARG A 147 9.37 -5.26 -4.54
N PHE A 148 8.42 -5.46 -5.45
CA PHE A 148 8.66 -5.58 -6.88
C PHE A 148 7.56 -4.89 -7.71
N PRO A 149 7.93 -4.23 -8.84
CA PRO A 149 9.28 -3.93 -9.32
C PRO A 149 9.91 -2.71 -8.60
N PHE A 150 11.21 -2.51 -8.77
CA PHE A 150 11.94 -1.30 -8.35
C PHE A 150 11.80 -0.91 -6.88
N GLY A 151 11.73 -1.88 -5.98
CA GLY A 151 11.53 -1.67 -4.54
C GLY A 151 10.07 -1.78 -4.10
N GLY A 152 9.13 -1.87 -5.04
CA GLY A 152 7.70 -2.07 -4.77
C GLY A 152 6.81 -0.98 -5.35
N PHE A 153 5.52 -1.30 -5.49
CA PHE A 153 4.48 -0.36 -5.90
C PHE A 153 3.15 -0.72 -5.18
N PRO A 154 3.04 -0.42 -3.87
CA PRO A 154 1.93 -0.86 -3.02
C PRO A 154 0.70 0.07 -2.98
N LEU A 155 0.58 1.07 -3.87
CA LEU A 155 -0.48 2.07 -3.83
C LEU A 155 -1.90 1.52 -4.08
N SER A 156 -2.03 0.26 -4.48
CA SER A 156 -3.30 -0.44 -4.65
C SER A 156 -3.40 -1.70 -3.79
N ALA A 157 -2.67 -1.75 -2.67
CA ALA A 157 -2.68 -2.88 -1.75
C ALA A 157 -4.09 -3.07 -1.13
N PHE A 158 -4.55 -4.32 -1.12
CA PHE A 158 -5.90 -4.66 -0.65
C PHE A 158 -6.11 -4.37 0.85
N GLY A 159 -5.05 -4.44 1.66
CA GLY A 159 -5.12 -4.14 3.08
C GLY A 159 -5.64 -2.72 3.37
N TYR A 160 -5.35 -1.75 2.50
CA TYR A 160 -5.87 -0.39 2.66
C TYR A 160 -7.39 -0.28 2.49
N SER A 161 -8.04 -1.26 1.87
CA SER A 161 -9.51 -1.33 1.83
C SER A 161 -10.14 -1.55 3.20
N GLN A 162 -9.35 -1.94 4.21
CA GLN A 162 -9.84 -2.33 5.54
C GLN A 162 -9.60 -1.27 6.62
N THR A 163 -9.14 -0.07 6.26
CA THR A 163 -8.86 0.99 7.25
C THR A 163 -10.09 1.46 8.03
N ASP A 164 -11.29 1.28 7.47
CA ASP A 164 -12.56 1.51 8.15
C ASP A 164 -13.25 0.18 8.56
N GLY A 165 -12.59 -0.94 8.31
CA GLY A 165 -13.11 -2.27 8.62
C GLY A 165 -12.58 -2.84 9.95
N PRO A 166 -13.26 -3.86 10.50
CA PRO A 166 -12.87 -4.43 11.78
C PRO A 166 -11.54 -5.17 11.75
N PHE A 167 -11.07 -5.60 10.56
CA PHE A 167 -9.85 -6.38 10.43
C PHE A 167 -8.58 -5.54 10.66
N MET A 168 -8.66 -4.22 10.53
CA MET A 168 -7.55 -3.31 10.85
C MET A 168 -7.08 -3.46 12.30
N ALA A 169 -7.97 -3.83 13.22
CA ALA A 169 -7.60 -4.06 14.62
C ALA A 169 -6.53 -5.16 14.79
N ALA A 170 -6.37 -6.07 13.81
CA ALA A 170 -5.36 -7.13 13.83
C ALA A 170 -3.98 -6.69 13.29
N ALA A 171 -3.85 -5.47 12.74
CA ALA A 171 -2.60 -5.00 12.16
C ALA A 171 -1.38 -5.08 13.10
N PRO A 172 -1.48 -4.83 14.43
CA PRO A 172 -0.35 -4.96 15.35
C PRO A 172 0.22 -6.38 15.46
N LEU A 173 -0.53 -7.41 15.05
CA LEU A 173 -0.12 -8.82 15.14
C LEU A 173 0.65 -9.30 13.90
N GLY A 174 0.32 -8.80 12.71
CA GLY A 174 0.90 -9.31 11.46
C GLY A 174 0.80 -8.35 10.27
N GLY A 175 0.60 -7.07 10.52
CA GLY A 175 0.63 -6.01 9.53
C GLY A 175 -0.49 -6.03 8.50
N THR A 176 -0.33 -5.23 7.48
CA THR A 176 -1.24 -5.10 6.33
C THR A 176 -1.56 -6.46 5.70
N LEU A 177 -0.56 -7.34 5.59
CA LEU A 177 -0.74 -8.68 5.00
C LEU A 177 -1.70 -9.55 5.80
N LEU A 178 -1.66 -9.48 7.14
CA LEU A 178 -2.62 -10.20 7.99
C LEU A 178 -4.03 -9.63 7.85
N VAL A 179 -4.15 -8.31 7.75
CA VAL A 179 -5.44 -7.64 7.51
C VAL A 179 -6.05 -8.11 6.19
N THR A 180 -5.25 -8.18 5.11
CA THR A 180 -5.68 -8.73 3.81
C THR A 180 -6.10 -10.20 3.92
N ALA A 181 -5.31 -11.02 4.64
CA ALA A 181 -5.65 -12.44 4.85
C ALA A 181 -7.00 -12.61 5.55
N LEU A 182 -7.19 -11.91 6.67
CA LEU A 182 -8.42 -11.98 7.47
C LEU A 182 -9.63 -11.47 6.68
N ALA A 183 -9.48 -10.38 5.94
CA ALA A 183 -10.55 -9.84 5.11
C ALA A 183 -10.91 -10.75 3.90
N ALA A 184 -9.95 -11.52 3.38
CA ALA A 184 -10.19 -12.45 2.27
C ALA A 184 -10.92 -13.73 2.71
N VAL A 185 -10.72 -14.19 3.96
CA VAL A 185 -11.27 -15.45 4.46
C VAL A 185 -12.81 -15.51 4.41
N PRO A 186 -13.59 -14.49 4.81
CA PRO A 186 -15.05 -14.54 4.70
C PRO A 186 -15.55 -14.85 3.28
N GLY A 187 -14.95 -14.24 2.27
CA GLY A 187 -15.28 -14.50 0.86
C GLY A 187 -14.93 -15.94 0.42
N ALA A 188 -13.78 -16.45 0.88
CA ALA A 188 -13.37 -17.82 0.62
C ALA A 188 -14.28 -18.84 1.32
N VAL A 189 -14.73 -18.53 2.54
CA VAL A 189 -15.69 -19.35 3.32
C VAL A 189 -17.02 -19.47 2.60
N VAL A 190 -17.58 -18.42 2.03
CA VAL A 190 -18.82 -18.49 1.23
C VAL A 190 -18.65 -19.51 0.10
N THR A 191 -17.52 -19.50 -0.59
CA THR A 191 -17.22 -20.48 -1.66
C THR A 191 -17.11 -21.91 -1.08
N ALA A 192 -16.50 -22.07 0.10
CA ALA A 192 -16.41 -23.37 0.76
C ALA A 192 -17.79 -23.92 1.18
N VAL A 193 -18.70 -23.05 1.60
CA VAL A 193 -20.08 -23.43 1.92
C VAL A 193 -20.85 -23.88 0.67
N ILE A 194 -20.66 -23.21 -0.46
CA ILE A 194 -21.35 -23.53 -1.73
C ILE A 194 -20.86 -24.88 -2.30
N PHE A 195 -19.54 -25.04 -2.44
CA PHE A 195 -18.96 -26.17 -3.18
C PHE A 195 -18.37 -27.27 -2.28
N GLY A 196 -18.10 -26.97 -1.01
CA GLY A 196 -17.37 -27.85 -0.14
C GLY A 196 -18.20 -29.02 0.43
N PRO A 197 -17.55 -30.17 0.68
CA PRO A 197 -18.15 -31.25 1.47
C PRO A 197 -18.38 -30.81 2.91
N ARG A 198 -19.19 -31.57 3.67
CA ARG A 198 -19.53 -31.25 5.07
C ARG A 198 -18.32 -30.88 5.94
N ARG A 199 -17.16 -31.53 5.72
CA ARG A 199 -15.91 -31.23 6.46
C ARG A 199 -15.37 -29.84 6.16
N ALA A 200 -15.36 -29.44 4.88
CA ALA A 200 -14.92 -28.11 4.48
C ALA A 200 -15.86 -27.03 5.05
N ARG A 201 -17.15 -27.27 5.05
CA ARG A 201 -18.16 -26.39 5.69
C ARG A 201 -17.92 -26.24 7.19
N ALA A 202 -17.67 -27.34 7.92
CA ALA A 202 -17.34 -27.29 9.33
C ALA A 202 -16.04 -26.52 9.61
N ALA A 203 -14.99 -26.81 8.83
CA ALA A 203 -13.72 -26.09 8.93
C ALA A 203 -13.87 -24.58 8.64
N SER A 204 -14.72 -24.21 7.68
CA SER A 204 -14.98 -22.82 7.34
C SER A 204 -15.75 -22.06 8.41
N VAL A 205 -16.65 -22.72 9.13
CA VAL A 205 -17.33 -22.12 10.30
C VAL A 205 -16.32 -21.81 11.42
N VAL A 206 -15.41 -22.73 11.72
CA VAL A 206 -14.32 -22.51 12.68
C VAL A 206 -13.44 -21.34 12.24
N ALA A 207 -13.13 -21.26 10.95
CA ALA A 207 -12.34 -20.15 10.42
C ALA A 207 -13.02 -18.79 10.57
N VAL A 208 -14.34 -18.70 10.37
CA VAL A 208 -15.08 -17.44 10.63
C VAL A 208 -14.95 -17.04 12.09
N VAL A 209 -15.09 -17.97 13.02
CA VAL A 209 -14.93 -17.69 14.46
C VAL A 209 -13.52 -17.15 14.74
N VAL A 210 -12.48 -17.79 14.20
CA VAL A 210 -11.08 -17.33 14.35
C VAL A 210 -10.87 -15.96 13.75
N VAL A 211 -11.36 -15.73 12.53
CA VAL A 211 -11.23 -14.45 11.80
C VAL A 211 -11.91 -13.30 12.55
N LEU A 212 -13.01 -13.56 13.22
CA LEU A 212 -13.69 -12.55 14.04
C LEU A 212 -13.04 -12.40 15.43
N ALA A 213 -12.49 -13.47 15.99
CA ALA A 213 -11.82 -13.43 17.29
C ALA A 213 -10.49 -12.68 17.24
N VAL A 214 -9.67 -12.87 16.17
CA VAL A 214 -8.35 -12.23 16.08
C VAL A 214 -8.43 -10.71 16.22
N PRO A 215 -9.22 -9.95 15.43
CA PRO A 215 -9.32 -8.51 15.61
C PRO A 215 -9.96 -8.09 16.95
N ALA A 216 -10.86 -8.91 17.50
CA ALA A 216 -11.49 -8.61 18.79
C ALA A 216 -10.50 -8.71 19.96
N PHE A 217 -9.55 -9.65 19.91
CA PHE A 217 -8.56 -9.85 20.97
C PHE A 217 -7.23 -9.12 20.71
N ALA A 218 -6.94 -8.71 19.48
CA ALA A 218 -5.69 -8.02 19.15
C ALA A 218 -5.38 -6.79 20.03
N PRO A 219 -6.36 -5.91 20.35
CA PRO A 219 -6.12 -4.76 21.22
C PRO A 219 -5.66 -5.12 22.63
N THR A 220 -6.00 -6.31 23.15
CA THR A 220 -5.61 -6.73 24.50
C THR A 220 -4.17 -7.24 24.59
N ILE A 221 -3.50 -7.44 23.43
CA ILE A 221 -2.13 -7.97 23.35
C ILE A 221 -1.11 -6.82 23.13
N VAL A 222 -1.61 -5.66 22.73
CA VAL A 222 -0.78 -4.48 22.44
C VAL A 222 -0.76 -3.61 23.70
N ASP A 223 0.44 -3.29 24.14
CA ASP A 223 0.63 -2.28 25.19
C ASP A 223 0.35 -0.89 24.58
N ASP A 224 -0.70 -0.25 25.06
CA ASP A 224 -1.17 1.06 24.61
C ASP A 224 -0.91 2.15 25.68
N THR A 225 0.01 1.90 26.60
CA THR A 225 0.33 2.84 27.66
C THR A 225 1.14 4.01 27.11
N ALA A 226 0.57 5.20 27.20
CA ALA A 226 1.27 6.43 26.84
C ALA A 226 2.30 6.80 27.94
N GLU A 227 3.51 7.16 27.52
CA GLU A 227 4.61 7.59 28.40
C GLU A 227 4.81 9.11 28.38
N GLY A 228 3.78 9.86 28.08
CA GLY A 228 3.78 11.32 27.96
C GLY A 228 2.98 11.80 26.77
N SER A 229 3.06 13.08 26.51
CA SER A 229 2.41 13.73 25.37
C SER A 229 3.25 14.88 24.83
N LEU A 230 3.00 15.27 23.57
CA LEU A 230 3.53 16.49 22.96
C LEU A 230 2.37 17.35 22.42
N ASP A 231 2.51 18.65 22.56
CA ASP A 231 1.68 19.62 21.86
C ASP A 231 2.31 19.89 20.48
N VAL A 232 1.57 19.57 19.42
CA VAL A 232 2.08 19.60 18.06
C VAL A 232 1.26 20.49 17.15
N VAL A 233 1.91 21.13 16.19
CA VAL A 233 1.26 21.86 15.10
C VAL A 233 1.74 21.34 13.77
N LEU A 234 0.80 20.96 12.89
CA LEU A 234 1.07 20.63 11.49
C LEU A 234 0.69 21.83 10.63
N VAL A 235 1.59 22.27 9.77
CA VAL A 235 1.40 23.44 8.92
C VAL A 235 1.09 22.99 7.51
N GLN A 236 -0.09 23.33 7.00
CA GLN A 236 -0.47 23.19 5.60
C GLN A 236 -0.60 24.57 4.97
N GLY A 237 0.37 24.96 4.14
CA GLY A 237 0.36 26.29 3.49
C GLY A 237 -0.62 26.41 2.32
N GLY A 238 -1.18 25.30 1.85
CA GLY A 238 -2.13 25.27 0.74
C GLY A 238 -1.52 25.64 -0.61
N GLY A 239 -2.38 25.76 -1.61
CA GLY A 239 -1.96 26.20 -2.94
C GLY A 239 -2.51 25.36 -4.10
N PRO A 240 -2.00 25.56 -5.34
CA PRO A 240 -2.44 24.85 -6.51
C PRO A 240 -2.07 23.37 -6.46
N ARG A 241 -2.86 22.53 -7.16
CA ARG A 241 -2.66 21.09 -7.29
C ARG A 241 -2.55 20.67 -8.78
N GLY A 242 -1.99 19.50 -9.02
CA GLY A 242 -1.79 18.94 -10.35
C GLY A 242 -0.65 19.63 -11.10
N LEU A 243 -0.72 19.66 -12.42
CA LEU A 243 0.33 20.25 -13.27
C LEU A 243 0.61 21.73 -12.96
N ARG A 244 -0.34 22.46 -12.38
CA ARG A 244 -0.12 23.84 -11.95
C ARG A 244 0.83 23.93 -10.77
N ALA A 245 0.80 22.97 -9.86
CA ALA A 245 1.73 22.92 -8.73
C ALA A 245 3.19 22.74 -9.19
N VAL A 246 3.41 21.96 -10.24
CA VAL A 246 4.75 21.70 -10.79
C VAL A 246 5.33 22.93 -11.51
N ASN A 247 4.47 23.81 -12.05
CA ASN A 247 4.85 25.00 -12.82
C ASN A 247 4.82 26.31 -12.02
N THR A 248 4.67 26.25 -10.68
CA THR A 248 4.73 27.43 -9.81
C THR A 248 6.18 27.78 -9.45
N ASP A 249 6.40 29.03 -9.03
CA ASP A 249 7.69 29.43 -8.45
C ASP A 249 8.04 28.51 -7.26
N PRO A 250 9.23 27.88 -7.24
CA PRO A 250 9.66 27.03 -6.13
C PRO A 250 9.56 27.71 -4.75
N PHE A 251 9.73 29.04 -4.69
CA PHE A 251 9.59 29.83 -3.46
C PHE A 251 8.13 30.07 -3.02
N ASP A 252 7.14 29.85 -3.87
CA ASP A 252 5.74 30.02 -3.51
C ASP A 252 5.35 29.10 -2.38
N THR A 253 5.76 27.81 -2.43
CA THR A 253 5.48 26.85 -1.38
C THR A 253 6.13 27.28 -0.07
N THR A 254 7.41 27.65 -0.09
CA THR A 254 8.11 28.14 1.10
C THR A 254 7.41 29.33 1.72
N ARG A 255 7.06 30.34 0.90
CA ARG A 255 6.39 31.57 1.36
C ARG A 255 5.04 31.28 2.00
N ARG A 256 4.20 30.43 1.38
CA ARG A 256 2.88 30.06 1.93
C ARG A 256 2.99 29.37 3.27
N HIS A 257 3.97 28.47 3.44
CA HIS A 257 4.16 27.75 4.69
C HIS A 257 4.73 28.66 5.79
N LEU A 258 5.65 29.57 5.47
CA LEU A 258 6.13 30.58 6.43
C LEU A 258 4.98 31.51 6.85
N GLN A 259 4.16 31.98 5.90
CA GLN A 259 2.99 32.80 6.21
C GLN A 259 1.97 32.06 7.08
N ALA A 260 1.68 30.79 6.77
CA ALA A 260 0.78 29.98 7.58
C ALA A 260 1.32 29.77 9.01
N ALA A 261 2.64 29.64 9.14
CA ALA A 261 3.28 29.46 10.44
C ALA A 261 3.25 30.72 11.32
N GLU A 262 3.06 31.94 10.74
CA GLU A 262 2.87 33.18 11.50
C GLU A 262 1.58 33.15 12.34
N ASP A 263 0.59 32.34 11.94
CA ASP A 263 -0.69 32.21 12.65
C ASP A 263 -0.63 31.17 13.81
N ILE A 264 0.53 30.52 14.04
CA ILE A 264 0.70 29.60 15.16
C ILE A 264 0.60 30.38 16.48
N THR A 265 -0.25 29.86 17.36
CA THR A 265 -0.47 30.45 18.70
C THR A 265 -0.23 29.39 19.78
N GLY A 266 0.12 29.82 20.97
CA GLY A 266 0.49 28.95 22.10
C GLY A 266 1.96 28.52 22.01
N ASP A 267 2.32 27.55 22.82
CA ASP A 267 3.70 27.08 23.01
C ASP A 267 3.79 25.61 22.58
N PRO A 268 3.79 25.29 21.26
CA PRO A 268 3.88 23.90 20.80
C PRO A 268 5.27 23.32 21.09
N ASP A 269 5.34 22.04 21.43
CA ASP A 269 6.60 21.30 21.61
C ASP A 269 7.25 20.93 20.26
N LEU A 270 6.45 20.88 19.20
CA LEU A 270 6.88 20.47 17.86
C LEU A 270 6.01 21.10 16.77
N VAL A 271 6.65 21.66 15.76
CA VAL A 271 6.00 22.10 14.51
C VAL A 271 6.48 21.22 13.34
N LEU A 272 5.54 20.64 12.60
CA LEU A 272 5.85 19.81 11.42
C LEU A 272 5.37 20.51 10.15
N LEU A 273 6.30 20.74 9.22
CA LEU A 273 6.05 21.19 7.86
C LEU A 273 6.17 20.01 6.87
N PRO A 274 5.50 20.09 5.70
CA PRO A 274 5.48 19.04 4.69
C PRO A 274 6.81 18.74 4.00
N GLU A 275 6.80 17.69 3.16
CA GLU A 275 7.86 17.40 2.19
C GLU A 275 7.94 18.52 1.12
N ASN A 276 9.16 18.85 0.68
CA ASN A 276 9.45 19.80 -0.39
C ASN A 276 8.90 21.23 -0.16
N VAL A 277 8.81 21.66 1.09
CA VAL A 277 8.49 23.06 1.41
C VAL A 277 9.58 23.97 0.87
N VAL A 278 10.83 23.52 0.89
CA VAL A 278 11.99 24.21 0.32
C VAL A 278 12.54 23.43 -0.85
N ASN A 279 12.72 24.12 -2.00
CA ASN A 279 13.41 23.57 -3.18
C ASN A 279 14.48 24.55 -3.60
N ILE A 280 15.75 24.14 -3.53
CA ILE A 280 16.89 25.00 -3.84
C ILE A 280 17.95 24.26 -4.66
N ASP A 281 18.71 25.02 -5.44
CA ASP A 281 19.94 24.55 -6.04
C ASP A 281 21.10 24.75 -5.05
N GLY A 282 21.85 23.68 -4.79
CA GLY A 282 22.89 23.64 -3.78
C GLY A 282 22.38 23.37 -2.36
N SER A 283 23.25 23.57 -1.37
CA SER A 283 22.93 23.38 0.04
C SER A 283 22.07 24.51 0.61
N ILE A 284 21.19 24.18 1.56
CA ILE A 284 20.44 25.17 2.33
C ILE A 284 21.36 26.00 3.25
N ASP A 285 22.59 25.54 3.53
CA ASP A 285 23.51 26.15 4.48
C ASP A 285 23.77 27.63 4.22
N GLY A 286 23.46 28.46 5.23
CA GLY A 286 23.68 29.91 5.16
C GLY A 286 22.82 30.69 4.17
N THR A 287 21.79 30.07 3.63
CA THR A 287 20.82 30.73 2.75
C THR A 287 19.84 31.60 3.56
N ARG A 288 19.12 32.49 2.86
CA ARG A 288 18.04 33.28 3.50
C ARG A 288 16.90 32.40 4.02
N VAL A 289 16.66 31.26 3.38
CA VAL A 289 15.62 30.30 3.78
C VAL A 289 16.04 29.58 5.06
N ASP A 290 17.29 29.16 5.17
CA ASP A 290 17.88 28.62 6.41
C ASP A 290 17.70 29.61 7.58
N ALA A 291 18.09 30.86 7.37
CA ALA A 291 17.92 31.92 8.37
C ALA A 291 16.44 32.16 8.74
N ALA A 292 15.51 32.07 7.80
CA ALA A 292 14.08 32.25 8.06
C ALA A 292 13.51 31.14 8.96
N PHE A 293 13.85 29.87 8.72
CA PHE A 293 13.40 28.78 9.59
C PHE A 293 14.10 28.78 10.94
N ALA A 294 15.37 29.14 11.00
CA ALA A 294 16.08 29.36 12.25
C ALA A 294 15.43 30.47 13.11
N GLU A 295 14.99 31.55 12.47
CA GLU A 295 14.27 32.65 13.14
C GLU A 295 12.88 32.23 13.59
N LEU A 296 12.13 31.50 12.77
CA LEU A 296 10.81 30.97 13.13
C LEU A 296 10.91 30.02 14.35
N ALA A 297 11.93 29.16 14.39
CA ALA A 297 12.17 28.27 15.53
C ALA A 297 12.42 29.06 16.83
N ARG A 298 13.22 30.15 16.75
CA ARG A 298 13.45 31.04 17.91
C ARG A 298 12.21 31.78 18.35
N GLN A 299 11.40 32.28 17.40
CA GLN A 299 10.16 33.03 17.72
C GLN A 299 9.12 32.15 18.39
N LEU A 300 9.04 30.86 18.00
CA LEU A 300 8.10 29.91 18.59
C LEU A 300 8.69 29.16 19.79
N ASP A 301 9.97 29.36 20.08
CA ASP A 301 10.73 28.65 21.14
C ASP A 301 10.54 27.12 21.08
N THR A 302 10.56 26.53 19.85
CA THR A 302 10.23 25.13 19.63
C THR A 302 11.06 24.48 18.54
N ASN A 303 11.01 23.14 18.49
CA ASN A 303 11.59 22.37 17.39
C ASN A 303 10.69 22.42 16.14
N ILE A 304 11.28 22.78 14.99
CA ILE A 304 10.58 22.82 13.70
C ILE A 304 11.19 21.82 12.75
N VAL A 305 10.37 20.91 12.20
CA VAL A 305 10.78 19.94 11.17
C VAL A 305 10.29 20.39 9.81
N VAL A 306 11.19 20.55 8.85
CA VAL A 306 10.90 21.10 7.51
C VAL A 306 11.42 20.16 6.43
N GLY A 307 10.56 19.82 5.46
CA GLY A 307 10.96 19.05 4.27
C GLY A 307 11.64 19.94 3.23
N ILE A 308 12.80 19.50 2.76
CA ILE A 308 13.63 20.21 1.81
C ILE A 308 14.10 19.32 0.66
N THR A 309 14.29 19.95 -0.50
CA THR A 309 14.96 19.34 -1.66
C THR A 309 16.16 20.22 -2.03
N GLU A 310 17.34 19.62 -2.01
CA GLU A 310 18.61 20.23 -2.41
C GLU A 310 19.10 19.58 -3.69
N SER A 311 19.27 20.36 -4.75
CA SER A 311 19.71 19.86 -6.06
C SER A 311 21.18 20.17 -6.28
N GLU A 312 21.96 19.17 -6.70
CA GLU A 312 23.38 19.26 -7.00
C GLU A 312 23.71 18.54 -8.32
N ASP A 313 24.18 19.25 -9.31
CA ASP A 313 24.51 18.72 -10.65
C ASP A 313 23.45 17.76 -11.24
N GLN A 314 23.77 16.47 -11.27
CA GLN A 314 22.91 15.40 -11.83
C GLN A 314 22.01 14.71 -10.78
N HIS A 315 22.06 15.14 -9.53
CA HIS A 315 21.36 14.52 -8.42
C HIS A 315 20.63 15.54 -7.57
N PHE A 316 19.75 15.06 -6.72
CA PHE A 316 19.16 15.84 -5.65
C PHE A 316 18.97 14.99 -4.39
N ARG A 317 18.84 15.65 -3.24
CA ARG A 317 18.54 15.05 -1.95
C ARG A 317 17.18 15.52 -1.46
N ASN A 318 16.34 14.61 -1.06
CA ASN A 318 15.08 14.89 -0.40
C ASN A 318 15.25 14.58 1.10
N ALA A 319 15.05 15.58 1.94
CA ALA A 319 15.35 15.46 3.36
C ALA A 319 14.35 16.22 4.24
N SER A 320 14.34 15.89 5.52
CA SER A 320 13.74 16.70 6.58
C SER A 320 14.81 17.16 7.55
N ILE A 321 14.83 18.45 7.86
CA ILE A 321 15.78 19.06 8.79
C ILE A 321 15.02 19.57 10.01
N VAL A 322 15.65 19.46 11.18
CA VAL A 322 15.16 20.01 12.45
C VAL A 322 15.93 21.27 12.79
N TRP A 323 15.22 22.37 13.02
CA TRP A 323 15.73 23.59 13.69
C TRP A 323 15.24 23.60 15.14
N GLY A 324 16.15 23.78 16.07
CA GLY A 324 15.84 23.88 17.50
C GLY A 324 15.44 25.32 17.91
N PRO A 325 14.97 25.50 19.16
CA PRO A 325 14.51 26.78 19.69
C PRO A 325 15.60 27.88 19.71
N ASP A 326 16.87 27.50 19.69
CA ASP A 326 17.99 28.44 19.55
C ASP A 326 18.32 28.78 18.09
N GLY A 327 17.57 28.22 17.13
CA GLY A 327 17.77 28.36 15.70
C GLY A 327 18.91 27.52 15.12
N THR A 328 19.52 26.63 15.92
CA THR A 328 20.52 25.67 15.41
C THR A 328 19.87 24.47 14.74
N ARG A 329 20.56 23.85 13.79
CA ARG A 329 20.10 22.59 13.19
C ARG A 329 20.49 21.43 14.07
N LEU A 330 19.49 20.68 14.52
CA LEU A 330 19.65 19.57 15.48
C LEU A 330 19.74 18.21 14.83
N GLY A 331 19.22 18.06 13.59
CA GLY A 331 19.20 16.79 12.91
C GLY A 331 18.74 16.89 11.46
N ARG A 332 19.05 15.83 10.70
CA ARG A 332 18.67 15.66 9.31
C ARG A 332 18.34 14.20 9.04
N TYR A 333 17.21 13.96 8.40
CA TYR A 333 16.85 12.67 7.83
C TYR A 333 16.75 12.80 6.32
N GLU A 334 17.38 11.89 5.57
CA GLU A 334 17.30 11.82 4.11
C GLU A 334 16.40 10.67 3.69
N LYS A 335 15.51 10.92 2.73
CA LYS A 335 14.57 9.94 2.20
C LYS A 335 15.30 8.73 1.63
N HIS A 336 14.94 7.54 2.13
CA HIS A 336 15.55 6.27 1.74
C HIS A 336 14.84 5.63 0.53
N HIS A 337 13.49 5.45 0.62
CA HIS A 337 12.69 4.91 -0.47
C HIS A 337 12.31 5.99 -1.48
N ARG A 338 12.99 5.98 -2.62
CA ARG A 338 12.75 6.92 -3.72
C ARG A 338 11.58 6.47 -4.57
N VAL A 339 10.81 7.42 -5.11
CA VAL A 339 9.69 7.15 -6.02
C VAL A 339 10.21 6.77 -7.41
N PRO A 340 9.98 5.52 -7.89
CA PRO A 340 10.35 5.15 -9.25
C PRO A 340 9.59 6.00 -10.28
N PHE A 341 10.28 6.50 -11.29
CA PHE A 341 9.76 7.41 -12.33
C PHE A 341 9.21 8.76 -11.82
N GLY A 342 9.43 9.08 -10.55
CA GLY A 342 9.13 10.38 -9.96
C GLY A 342 10.39 11.07 -9.44
N GLU A 343 11.24 10.33 -8.74
CA GLU A 343 12.46 10.82 -8.14
C GLU A 343 13.74 10.21 -8.78
N TYR A 344 13.62 9.12 -9.50
CA TYR A 344 14.70 8.52 -10.28
C TYR A 344 14.14 7.67 -11.42
N ILE A 345 14.93 7.44 -12.45
CA ILE A 345 14.58 6.55 -13.55
C ILE A 345 15.25 5.18 -13.35
N PRO A 346 14.49 4.13 -13.03
CA PRO A 346 15.04 2.78 -12.97
C PRO A 346 15.62 2.37 -14.32
N MET A 347 16.82 1.74 -14.33
CA MET A 347 17.50 1.34 -15.58
C MET A 347 17.57 2.48 -16.61
N ARG A 348 17.91 3.70 -16.19
CA ARG A 348 17.90 4.94 -16.98
C ARG A 348 18.39 4.75 -18.42
N ASN A 349 19.55 4.12 -18.61
CA ASN A 349 20.15 3.89 -19.95
C ASN A 349 19.24 3.08 -20.90
N LEU A 350 18.39 2.22 -20.39
CA LEU A 350 17.42 1.43 -21.18
C LEU A 350 16.16 2.25 -21.44
N ILE A 351 15.62 2.87 -20.40
CA ILE A 351 14.33 3.60 -20.47
C ILE A 351 14.46 4.83 -21.38
N GLU A 352 15.55 5.58 -21.32
CA GLU A 352 15.81 6.74 -22.22
C GLU A 352 15.90 6.36 -23.70
N ARG A 353 16.23 5.11 -24.01
CA ARG A 353 16.19 4.60 -25.41
C ARG A 353 14.77 4.23 -25.85
N LEU A 354 13.88 3.95 -24.91
CA LEU A 354 12.52 3.48 -25.18
C LEU A 354 11.48 4.60 -25.10
N SER A 355 11.73 5.65 -24.30
CA SER A 355 10.80 6.76 -24.08
C SER A 355 11.56 8.08 -23.89
N GLU A 356 11.10 9.10 -24.61
CA GLU A 356 11.61 10.46 -24.44
C GLU A 356 11.17 11.08 -23.11
N ASP A 357 10.10 10.58 -22.52
CA ASP A 357 9.54 11.09 -21.25
C ASP A 357 10.52 10.90 -20.08
N ALA A 358 11.45 9.95 -20.16
CA ALA A 358 12.50 9.80 -19.15
C ALA A 358 13.37 11.06 -18.98
N ARG A 359 13.43 11.92 -20.00
CA ARG A 359 14.17 13.19 -19.95
C ARG A 359 13.50 14.28 -19.11
N PHE A 360 12.20 14.10 -18.75
CA PHE A 360 11.51 15.03 -17.85
C PHE A 360 11.97 14.91 -16.40
N ILE A 361 12.70 13.84 -16.04
CA ILE A 361 13.35 13.67 -14.75
C ILE A 361 14.87 13.75 -14.98
N PRO A 362 15.43 14.96 -15.08
CA PRO A 362 16.82 15.15 -15.48
C PRO A 362 17.82 14.75 -14.39
N ARG A 363 17.37 14.73 -13.12
CA ARG A 363 18.21 14.42 -11.95
C ARG A 363 17.62 13.23 -11.18
N ASP A 364 18.48 12.34 -10.70
CA ASP A 364 18.07 11.23 -9.83
C ASP A 364 18.24 11.59 -8.35
N ALA A 365 17.26 11.28 -7.53
CA ALA A 365 17.39 11.39 -6.09
C ALA A 365 18.48 10.45 -5.57
N ILE A 366 19.26 10.89 -4.60
CA ILE A 366 20.16 10.04 -3.81
C ILE A 366 19.35 9.44 -2.66
N ALA A 367 19.46 8.12 -2.48
CA ALA A 367 18.82 7.46 -1.36
C ALA A 367 19.57 7.80 -0.06
N GLY A 368 18.82 8.15 0.99
CA GLY A 368 19.35 8.36 2.32
C GLY A 368 19.83 7.06 2.95
N GLU A 369 20.79 7.16 3.84
CA GLU A 369 21.31 6.07 4.67
C GLU A 369 21.02 6.34 6.15
N GLY A 370 21.10 5.30 6.97
CA GLY A 370 20.89 5.43 8.41
C GLY A 370 19.44 5.17 8.88
N PRO A 371 19.21 5.26 10.19
CA PRO A 371 17.93 4.94 10.81
C PRO A 371 16.87 6.00 10.52
N ALA A 372 15.61 5.58 10.52
CA ALA A 372 14.45 6.45 10.24
C ALA A 372 14.03 7.24 11.51
N VAL A 373 14.97 7.93 12.14
CA VAL A 373 14.71 8.71 13.35
C VAL A 373 15.40 10.06 13.32
N LEU A 374 14.78 11.02 14.01
CA LEU A 374 15.36 12.29 14.44
C LEU A 374 15.43 12.31 15.95
N ASP A 375 16.49 12.89 16.49
CA ASP A 375 16.78 12.94 17.94
C ASP A 375 17.03 14.39 18.37
N PRO A 376 16.02 15.28 18.28
CA PRO A 376 16.17 16.68 18.62
C PRO A 376 16.25 16.86 20.14
N SER A 377 17.01 17.86 20.57
CA SER A 377 17.13 18.20 21.99
C SER A 377 15.78 18.66 22.56
N GLY A 378 15.45 18.21 23.77
CA GLY A 378 14.24 18.66 24.48
C GLY A 378 12.94 17.94 24.06
N THR A 379 12.96 17.09 23.06
CA THR A 379 11.83 16.22 22.67
C THR A 379 12.23 14.74 22.70
N PRO A 380 11.28 13.82 22.82
CA PRO A 380 11.57 12.41 22.66
C PRO A 380 12.03 12.11 21.22
N ARG A 381 12.67 10.96 21.04
CA ARG A 381 13.09 10.52 19.70
C ARG A 381 11.90 10.36 18.77
N LEU A 382 11.95 11.00 17.60
CA LEU A 382 10.90 11.04 16.60
C LEU A 382 11.21 10.04 15.48
N GLY A 383 10.28 9.14 15.19
CA GLY A 383 10.34 8.36 13.96
C GLY A 383 9.96 9.25 12.78
N ILE A 384 10.55 9.00 11.59
CA ILE A 384 10.24 9.78 10.40
C ILE A 384 10.25 8.91 9.15
N VAL A 385 9.25 9.15 8.31
CA VAL A 385 9.15 8.58 6.94
C VAL A 385 8.63 9.68 6.01
N ILE A 386 9.29 9.87 4.86
CA ILE A 386 8.93 10.93 3.93
C ILE A 386 8.03 10.36 2.81
N SER A 387 6.76 10.81 2.75
CA SER A 387 5.81 10.58 1.66
C SER A 387 5.70 9.09 1.28
N TYR A 388 6.22 8.69 0.12
CA TYR A 388 6.19 7.32 -0.40
C TYR A 388 6.66 6.26 0.60
N GLU A 389 7.52 6.62 1.54
CA GLU A 389 8.02 5.70 2.56
C GLU A 389 6.94 5.16 3.50
N VAL A 390 5.83 5.89 3.68
CA VAL A 390 4.71 5.45 4.52
C VAL A 390 4.07 4.15 4.02
N PHE A 391 4.22 3.85 2.73
CA PHE A 391 3.74 2.59 2.16
C PHE A 391 4.60 1.38 2.53
N PHE A 392 5.80 1.56 3.08
CA PHE A 392 6.76 0.51 3.38
C PHE A 392 6.89 0.31 4.89
N ALA A 393 6.32 -0.80 5.37
CA ALA A 393 6.29 -1.13 6.78
C ALA A 393 7.68 -1.36 7.39
N ASP A 394 8.64 -1.83 6.61
CA ASP A 394 10.03 -2.04 7.04
C ASP A 394 10.72 -0.73 7.45
N ARG A 395 10.43 0.38 6.74
CA ARG A 395 10.98 1.68 7.08
C ARG A 395 10.39 2.24 8.37
N VAL A 396 9.07 2.07 8.57
CA VAL A 396 8.42 2.43 9.84
C VAL A 396 8.88 1.52 10.98
N ALA A 397 9.07 0.22 10.71
CA ALA A 397 9.65 -0.71 11.68
C ALA A 397 11.06 -0.27 12.12
N ASP A 398 11.88 0.22 11.18
CA ASP A 398 13.19 0.78 11.50
C ASP A 398 13.06 1.99 12.41
N ALA A 399 12.16 2.93 12.13
CA ALA A 399 11.88 4.10 12.97
C ALA A 399 11.53 3.70 14.41
N VAL A 400 10.58 2.77 14.57
CA VAL A 400 10.08 2.36 15.89
C VAL A 400 11.10 1.50 16.66
N ARG A 401 11.82 0.61 15.98
CA ARG A 401 12.89 -0.20 16.60
C ARG A 401 14.07 0.64 17.07
N ASN A 402 14.33 1.76 16.42
CA ASN A 402 15.33 2.74 16.83
C ASN A 402 14.80 3.75 17.86
N GLY A 403 13.62 3.50 18.45
CA GLY A 403 13.09 4.24 19.60
C GLY A 403 12.20 5.43 19.24
N GLY A 404 11.71 5.53 18.00
CA GLY A 404 10.72 6.53 17.63
C GLY A 404 9.43 6.38 18.42
N GLN A 405 9.07 7.39 19.21
CA GLN A 405 7.88 7.40 20.08
C GLN A 405 6.65 8.00 19.41
N LEU A 406 6.86 8.79 18.35
CA LEU A 406 5.91 9.43 17.48
C LEU A 406 6.40 9.24 16.05
N LEU A 407 5.52 9.14 15.06
CA LEU A 407 5.90 9.00 13.66
C LEU A 407 5.53 10.25 12.87
N LEU A 408 6.53 10.92 12.33
CA LEU A 408 6.37 12.03 11.39
C LEU A 408 6.27 11.49 9.97
N ALA A 409 5.28 11.95 9.21
CA ALA A 409 5.07 11.59 7.81
C ALA A 409 4.88 12.86 6.96
N PRO A 410 5.94 13.69 6.80
CA PRO A 410 5.87 14.79 5.84
C PRO A 410 5.70 14.22 4.44
N THR A 411 4.69 14.70 3.71
CA THR A 411 4.32 14.17 2.39
C THR A 411 4.09 15.28 1.38
N ASN A 412 4.07 14.93 0.08
CA ASN A 412 3.74 15.86 -0.98
C ASN A 412 2.94 15.19 -2.10
N ALA A 413 1.62 15.38 -2.04
CA ALA A 413 0.69 14.95 -3.08
C ALA A 413 0.23 16.10 -3.99
N ALA A 414 0.98 17.21 -4.07
CA ALA A 414 0.58 18.38 -4.85
C ALA A 414 0.47 18.11 -6.35
N SER A 415 1.26 17.19 -6.90
CA SER A 415 1.23 16.82 -8.32
C SER A 415 -0.04 16.07 -8.74
N PHE A 416 -0.81 15.51 -7.80
CA PHE A 416 -2.00 14.72 -8.10
C PHE A 416 -3.25 15.60 -8.18
N VAL A 417 -3.99 15.49 -9.29
CA VAL A 417 -5.21 16.28 -9.53
C VAL A 417 -6.35 15.79 -8.63
N THR A 418 -6.47 14.48 -8.51
CA THR A 418 -7.57 13.80 -7.82
C THR A 418 -7.23 13.54 -6.34
N GLU A 419 -8.23 13.10 -5.57
CA GLU A 419 -8.07 12.78 -4.14
C GLU A 419 -7.55 11.35 -3.88
N GLU A 420 -7.46 10.50 -4.92
CA GLU A 420 -7.10 9.09 -4.75
C GLU A 420 -5.75 8.92 -4.01
N VAL A 421 -4.70 9.59 -4.48
CA VAL A 421 -3.37 9.43 -3.86
C VAL A 421 -3.31 10.03 -2.46
N PRO A 422 -3.78 11.27 -2.21
CA PRO A 422 -3.86 11.80 -0.84
C PRO A 422 -4.64 10.88 0.12
N ALA A 423 -5.76 10.30 -0.33
CA ALA A 423 -6.55 9.40 0.49
C ALA A 423 -5.85 8.05 0.76
N ILE A 424 -5.11 7.51 -0.23
CA ILE A 424 -4.31 6.29 -0.06
C ILE A 424 -3.14 6.55 0.90
N GLU A 425 -2.50 7.72 0.87
CA GLU A 425 -1.45 8.11 1.84
C GLU A 425 -2.01 8.14 3.27
N VAL A 426 -3.18 8.76 3.49
CA VAL A 426 -3.85 8.73 4.80
C VAL A 426 -4.17 7.30 5.23
N ALA A 427 -4.68 6.45 4.32
CA ALA A 427 -4.97 5.06 4.63
C ALA A 427 -3.70 4.27 5.01
N ALA A 428 -2.58 4.52 4.31
CA ALA A 428 -1.29 3.94 4.66
C ALA A 428 -0.82 4.43 6.04
N SER A 429 -0.89 5.73 6.32
CA SER A 429 -0.54 6.32 7.62
C SER A 429 -1.40 5.73 8.75
N ARG A 430 -2.70 5.53 8.54
CA ARG A 430 -3.60 4.85 9.49
C ARG A 430 -3.17 3.41 9.75
N MET A 431 -2.79 2.69 8.69
CA MET A 431 -2.29 1.32 8.80
C MET A 431 -0.97 1.29 9.58
N ARG A 432 -0.02 2.19 9.29
CA ARG A 432 1.24 2.32 10.03
C ARG A 432 1.00 2.67 11.50
N ALA A 433 0.11 3.62 11.79
CA ALA A 433 -0.24 3.96 13.17
C ALA A 433 -0.67 2.71 13.94
N ARG A 434 -1.58 1.93 13.37
CA ARG A 434 -2.11 0.71 14.01
C ARG A 434 -1.09 -0.41 14.10
N GLU A 435 -0.29 -0.66 13.07
CA GLU A 435 0.74 -1.71 13.04
C GLU A 435 1.79 -1.53 14.11
N PHE A 436 2.20 -0.29 14.34
CA PHE A 436 3.34 0.03 15.19
C PHE A 436 2.94 0.65 16.54
N GLY A 437 1.65 0.91 16.77
CA GLY A 437 1.16 1.53 18.00
C GLY A 437 1.74 2.93 18.21
N ARG A 438 1.74 3.76 17.17
CA ARG A 438 2.30 5.11 17.20
C ARG A 438 1.31 6.12 16.64
N THR A 439 1.21 7.29 17.26
CA THR A 439 0.58 8.43 16.60
C THR A 439 1.36 8.77 15.35
N VAL A 440 0.66 9.02 14.23
CA VAL A 440 1.25 9.49 12.97
C VAL A 440 0.81 10.92 12.71
N LEU A 441 1.79 11.80 12.50
CA LEU A 441 1.59 13.19 12.08
C LEU A 441 1.90 13.29 10.58
N GLN A 442 0.87 13.31 9.75
CA GLN A 442 1.02 13.49 8.31
C GLN A 442 0.85 14.96 7.97
N ALA A 443 1.88 15.61 7.43
CA ALA A 443 1.82 16.99 6.95
C ALA A 443 1.98 17.04 5.43
N ALA A 444 1.06 17.71 4.74
CA ALA A 444 1.04 17.85 3.28
C ALA A 444 0.94 19.32 2.86
N PRO A 445 1.58 19.78 1.76
CA PRO A 445 1.43 21.17 1.32
C PRO A 445 0.03 21.46 0.78
N THR A 446 -0.58 20.50 0.08
CA THR A 446 -1.90 20.63 -0.56
C THR A 446 -2.70 19.32 -0.57
N GLY A 447 -2.10 18.21 -0.10
CA GLY A 447 -2.75 16.95 0.15
C GLY A 447 -3.59 16.99 1.42
N TYR A 448 -3.81 15.82 2.03
CA TYR A 448 -4.40 15.76 3.37
C TYR A 448 -3.29 15.81 4.43
N SER A 449 -3.32 16.81 5.30
CA SER A 449 -2.63 16.78 6.59
C SER A 449 -3.54 16.09 7.60
N ALA A 450 -2.98 15.24 8.46
CA ALA A 450 -3.78 14.45 9.39
C ALA A 450 -3.03 14.16 10.70
N VAL A 451 -3.78 14.15 11.80
CA VAL A 451 -3.35 13.61 13.10
C VAL A 451 -4.03 12.27 13.29
N ILE A 452 -3.25 11.20 13.33
CA ILE A 452 -3.75 9.82 13.35
C ILE A 452 -3.30 9.14 14.63
N GLN A 453 -4.27 8.67 15.41
CA GLN A 453 -4.03 8.03 16.70
C GLN A 453 -3.44 6.61 16.54
N PRO A 454 -2.82 6.02 17.59
CA PRO A 454 -2.23 4.69 17.53
C PRO A 454 -3.21 3.56 17.15
N ASP A 455 -4.51 3.76 17.38
CA ASP A 455 -5.55 2.81 16.94
C ASP A 455 -5.93 2.95 15.45
N GLY A 456 -5.32 3.93 14.74
CA GLY A 456 -5.58 4.23 13.34
C GLY A 456 -6.76 5.16 13.09
N THR A 457 -7.37 5.73 14.14
CA THR A 457 -8.41 6.75 13.96
C THR A 457 -7.80 8.09 13.57
N VAL A 458 -8.47 8.80 12.65
CA VAL A 458 -8.08 10.15 12.25
C VAL A 458 -8.78 11.13 13.19
N SER A 459 -8.02 11.80 14.06
CA SER A 459 -8.56 12.79 15.00
C SER A 459 -8.72 14.15 14.37
N GLN A 460 -7.85 14.49 13.41
CA GLN A 460 -7.95 15.72 12.61
C GLN A 460 -7.55 15.45 11.17
N LEU A 461 -8.21 16.10 10.23
CA LEU A 461 -7.96 16.00 8.79
C LEU A 461 -8.18 17.36 8.13
N SER A 462 -7.20 17.84 7.38
CA SER A 462 -7.30 19.09 6.63
C SER A 462 -8.13 18.93 5.34
N GLY A 463 -8.50 20.07 4.74
CA GLY A 463 -8.99 20.10 3.36
C GLY A 463 -7.87 19.97 2.32
N LEU A 464 -8.24 19.62 1.08
CA LEU A 464 -7.31 19.58 -0.05
C LEU A 464 -7.02 20.99 -0.58
N GLY A 465 -5.76 21.39 -0.64
CA GLY A 465 -5.32 22.68 -1.16
C GLY A 465 -5.60 23.88 -0.25
N THR A 466 -6.15 23.64 0.93
CA THR A 466 -6.47 24.67 1.91
C THR A 466 -5.22 25.14 2.67
N ASN A 467 -5.28 26.35 3.20
CA ASN A 467 -4.32 26.82 4.21
C ASN A 467 -4.91 26.53 5.59
N GLU A 468 -4.28 25.61 6.33
CA GLU A 468 -4.79 25.15 7.63
C GLU A 468 -3.65 24.81 8.59
N LEU A 469 -3.89 25.07 9.89
CA LEU A 469 -3.07 24.59 10.99
C LEU A 469 -3.85 23.49 11.73
N LEU A 470 -3.24 22.34 11.93
CA LEU A 470 -3.78 21.27 12.76
C LEU A 470 -3.02 21.25 14.08
N THR A 471 -3.70 21.57 15.19
CA THR A 471 -3.10 21.62 16.53
C THR A 471 -3.66 20.49 17.38
N ALA A 472 -2.78 19.69 18.01
CA ALA A 472 -3.20 18.56 18.82
C ALA A 472 -2.20 18.27 19.96
N THR A 473 -2.71 17.78 21.08
CA THR A 473 -1.90 17.07 22.08
C THR A 473 -1.90 15.59 21.74
N VAL A 474 -0.74 15.01 21.47
CA VAL A 474 -0.61 13.63 21.00
C VAL A 474 0.15 12.76 21.99
N PRO A 475 -0.32 11.52 22.24
CA PRO A 475 0.37 10.61 23.15
C PRO A 475 1.66 10.08 22.54
N LEU A 476 2.63 9.82 23.40
CA LEU A 476 3.91 9.19 23.09
C LEU A 476 3.90 7.74 23.56
N HIS A 477 4.36 6.84 22.69
CA HIS A 477 4.40 5.42 23.00
C HIS A 477 5.81 4.87 22.81
N THR A 478 6.23 3.99 23.72
CA THR A 478 7.43 3.18 23.58
C THR A 478 7.08 1.73 23.21
N GLY A 479 7.68 0.74 23.60
CA GLY A 479 7.33 -0.65 23.35
C GLY A 479 7.24 -1.04 21.85
N LEU A 480 7.13 -2.31 21.60
CA LEU A 480 7.07 -2.87 20.25
C LEU A 480 5.87 -3.81 20.12
N THR A 481 5.04 -3.60 19.12
CA THR A 481 3.97 -4.54 18.76
C THR A 481 4.57 -5.89 18.31
N PRO A 482 3.80 -6.98 18.33
CA PRO A 482 4.25 -8.26 17.75
C PRO A 482 4.72 -8.10 16.30
N TYR A 483 3.99 -7.30 15.49
CA TYR A 483 4.38 -7.01 14.11
C TYR A 483 5.71 -6.23 14.02
N ALA A 484 5.90 -5.22 14.86
CA ALA A 484 7.17 -4.47 14.92
C ALA A 484 8.36 -5.39 15.21
N ARG A 485 8.17 -6.47 15.96
CA ARG A 485 9.23 -7.45 16.29
C ARG A 485 9.49 -8.45 15.18
N MET A 486 8.44 -9.01 14.57
CA MET A 486 8.52 -10.18 13.67
C MET A 486 8.42 -9.82 12.18
N GLY A 487 7.79 -8.69 11.84
CA GLY A 487 7.51 -8.29 10.47
C GLY A 487 6.59 -9.28 9.73
N ASP A 488 6.70 -9.30 8.42
CA ASP A 488 5.90 -10.14 7.52
C ASP A 488 6.25 -11.64 7.56
N THR A 489 7.44 -12.00 8.05
CA THR A 489 8.02 -13.33 7.89
C THR A 489 7.11 -14.48 8.35
N PRO A 490 6.46 -14.42 9.53
CA PRO A 490 5.61 -15.53 9.97
C PRO A 490 4.43 -15.77 9.03
N LEU A 491 3.79 -14.70 8.57
CA LEU A 491 2.63 -14.81 7.68
C LEU A 491 3.02 -15.29 6.28
N LEU A 492 4.14 -14.83 5.75
CA LEU A 492 4.68 -15.30 4.47
C LEU A 492 4.98 -16.80 4.50
N VAL A 493 5.58 -17.29 5.59
CA VAL A 493 5.82 -18.74 5.78
C VAL A 493 4.50 -19.49 5.81
N LEU A 494 3.50 -19.03 6.56
CA LEU A 494 2.17 -19.67 6.60
C LEU A 494 1.49 -19.67 5.23
N ALA A 495 1.55 -18.58 4.48
CA ALA A 495 0.99 -18.49 3.14
C ALA A 495 1.68 -19.44 2.16
N MET A 496 3.01 -19.52 2.19
CA MET A 496 3.77 -20.48 1.36
C MET A 496 3.44 -21.92 1.73
N LEU A 497 3.35 -22.26 3.01
CA LEU A 497 2.96 -23.59 3.47
C LEU A 497 1.55 -23.95 3.02
N ALA A 498 0.59 -23.01 3.10
CA ALA A 498 -0.77 -23.22 2.62
C ALA A 498 -0.80 -23.55 1.13
N LEU A 499 -0.01 -22.85 0.30
CA LEU A 499 0.07 -23.09 -1.14
C LEU A 499 0.84 -24.38 -1.49
N ALA A 500 1.86 -24.77 -0.71
CA ALA A 500 2.63 -25.99 -0.92
C ALA A 500 1.86 -27.25 -0.50
N TRP A 501 0.93 -27.16 0.43
CA TRP A 501 0.22 -28.28 1.03
C TRP A 501 -0.45 -29.24 0.04
N PRO A 502 -1.16 -28.80 -1.02
CA PRO A 502 -1.76 -29.70 -2.00
C PRO A 502 -0.72 -30.53 -2.76
N ALA A 503 0.43 -29.96 -3.09
CA ALA A 503 1.52 -30.66 -3.77
C ALA A 503 2.11 -31.76 -2.86
N VAL A 504 2.35 -31.45 -1.60
CA VAL A 504 2.89 -32.40 -0.61
C VAL A 504 1.93 -33.55 -0.38
N THR A 505 0.65 -33.28 -0.18
CA THR A 505 -0.37 -34.35 0.04
C THR A 505 -0.58 -35.19 -1.21
N GLY A 506 -0.51 -34.59 -2.40
CA GLY A 506 -0.53 -35.30 -3.68
C GLY A 506 0.64 -36.27 -3.83
N LEU A 507 1.85 -35.82 -3.51
CA LEU A 507 3.08 -36.64 -3.58
C LEU A 507 3.04 -37.80 -2.60
N VAL A 508 2.60 -37.58 -1.36
CA VAL A 508 2.48 -38.65 -0.35
C VAL A 508 1.45 -39.71 -0.77
N SER A 509 0.30 -39.27 -1.31
CA SER A 509 -0.72 -40.19 -1.79
C SER A 509 -0.26 -41.02 -2.99
N TRP A 510 0.51 -40.42 -3.88
CA TRP A 510 1.11 -41.13 -5.05
C TRP A 510 2.15 -42.18 -4.61
N ARG A 511 3.06 -41.83 -3.66
CA ARG A 511 4.03 -42.80 -3.09
C ARG A 511 3.34 -43.97 -2.42
N ARG A 512 2.30 -43.74 -1.60
CA ARG A 512 1.52 -44.79 -0.96
C ARG A 512 0.85 -45.71 -1.98
N ARG A 513 0.29 -45.20 -3.06
CA ARG A 513 -0.31 -46.03 -4.13
C ARG A 513 0.75 -46.90 -4.84
N ARG A 514 1.94 -46.38 -5.11
CA ARG A 514 3.04 -47.20 -5.68
C ARG A 514 3.47 -48.34 -4.78
N GLN A 515 3.65 -48.07 -3.49
CA GLN A 515 4.03 -49.12 -2.52
C GLN A 515 2.99 -50.24 -2.44
N VAL A 516 1.70 -49.93 -2.45
CA VAL A 516 0.63 -50.95 -2.45
C VAL A 516 0.65 -51.76 -3.73
N THR A 517 0.98 -51.17 -4.90
CA THR A 517 1.04 -51.86 -6.18
C THR A 517 2.30 -52.76 -6.30
N GLU A 518 3.40 -52.37 -5.64
CA GLU A 518 4.63 -53.18 -5.58
C GLU A 518 4.54 -54.39 -4.62
N VAL A 519 3.75 -54.26 -3.53
CA VAL A 519 3.52 -55.38 -2.58
C VAL A 519 2.47 -56.36 -3.10
N SER A 520 1.65 -55.97 -4.06
CA SER A 520 0.63 -56.82 -4.70
C SER A 520 1.10 -57.51 -5.99
N ARG A 521 2.35 -57.34 -6.38
CA ARG A 521 3.07 -58.09 -7.43
C ARG A 521 4.07 -59.04 -6.79
#